data_277835e0ad869f629f222e1531bbc7fa
#
_entry.id   277835e0ad869f629f222e1531bbc7fa
#
_cell.length_a   1.000
_cell.length_b   1.000
_cell.length_c   1.000
_cell.angle_alpha   90.00
_cell.angle_beta   90.00
_cell.angle_gamma   90.00
#
_symmetry.space_group_name_H-M   'P 1'
#
loop_
_entity.id
_entity.type
_entity.pdbx_description
1 polymer ?
#
loop_
_entity_poly.entity_id
_entity_poly.type
_entity_poly.pdbx_seq_one_letter_code
_entity_poly.pdbx_strand_id
1 'polypeptide(L)'
;MKKILITGGTVFVSKYLAEYFAHAGNEVFVFNRDTHPQVNGVHLIKGDKHEVCGEFRNHRFDLVLAVNIYTADEMRNLLDGLGEIGDFVFISSSAVYPETTPLPFKETDPTGVNTIWGDYGTNKIAAEQQLLDRLPNAYVLRPPYFYGKYQNLYREGFVFDCAMKKMPFYIPKDGKMPLQFYHVHDLCKIIGALIAKKPREHILNVGNKEIVDINTFVEICYDIVGTKLQKVYVDASHGQRSYFPFHDYAYSLDVTKQYEIISDTVPLYDGLKEYFDYYKDHQNEVMKKTSYFEYIEKYLKQ
;
A
#
# COMPACT_ATOMS: atom_id res chain seq x y z
N MET A 1 3.38 -9.92 -24.67
CA MET A 1 3.55 -10.81 -23.50
C MET A 1 4.92 -10.50 -22.91
N LYS A 2 4.98 -10.08 -21.64
CA LYS A 2 6.22 -9.80 -20.90
C LYS A 2 6.42 -10.89 -19.85
N LYS A 3 7.68 -11.16 -19.50
CA LYS A 3 8.05 -12.04 -18.39
C LYS A 3 8.30 -11.19 -17.15
N ILE A 4 7.45 -11.32 -16.13
CA ILE A 4 7.39 -10.44 -14.96
C ILE A 4 7.69 -11.23 -13.69
N LEU A 5 8.66 -10.77 -12.89
CA LEU A 5 8.89 -11.26 -11.53
C LEU A 5 8.23 -10.33 -10.52
N ILE A 6 7.45 -10.89 -9.58
CA ILE A 6 6.81 -10.16 -8.47
C ILE A 6 7.26 -10.78 -7.16
N THR A 7 7.90 -10.01 -6.28
CA THR A 7 8.21 -10.51 -4.94
C THR A 7 6.95 -10.51 -4.08
N GLY A 8 6.62 -11.67 -3.46
CA GLY A 8 5.36 -11.92 -2.78
C GLY A 8 4.35 -12.64 -3.66
N GLY A 9 3.24 -12.01 -4.03
CA GLY A 9 2.22 -12.55 -4.93
C GLY A 9 1.03 -13.23 -4.25
N THR A 10 0.99 -13.30 -2.91
CA THR A 10 -0.06 -14.04 -2.18
C THR A 10 -0.88 -13.18 -1.22
N VAL A 11 -0.44 -11.95 -0.92
CA VAL A 11 -1.11 -11.05 0.04
C VAL A 11 -1.23 -9.67 -0.55
N PHE A 12 -2.40 -9.06 -0.42
CA PHE A 12 -2.79 -7.71 -0.75
C PHE A 12 -2.15 -7.15 -2.04
N VAL A 13 -1.29 -6.12 -1.94
CA VAL A 13 -0.71 -5.42 -3.11
C VAL A 13 -0.04 -6.39 -4.07
N SER A 14 0.82 -7.28 -3.57
CA SER A 14 1.53 -8.23 -4.42
C SER A 14 0.60 -9.27 -5.06
N LYS A 15 -0.46 -9.69 -4.35
CA LYS A 15 -1.50 -10.60 -4.87
C LYS A 15 -2.29 -9.93 -5.99
N TYR A 16 -2.68 -8.67 -5.79
CA TYR A 16 -3.41 -7.91 -6.80
C TYR A 16 -2.59 -7.69 -8.08
N LEU A 17 -1.31 -7.31 -7.93
CA LEU A 17 -0.39 -7.15 -9.05
C LEU A 17 -0.21 -8.48 -9.82
N ALA A 18 -0.03 -9.59 -9.10
CA ALA A 18 0.14 -10.91 -9.73
C ALA A 18 -1.10 -11.31 -10.54
N GLU A 19 -2.31 -11.15 -9.97
CA GLU A 19 -3.58 -11.40 -10.65
C GLU A 19 -3.75 -10.49 -11.88
N TYR A 20 -3.53 -9.18 -11.72
CA TYR A 20 -3.70 -8.19 -12.78
C TYR A 20 -2.79 -8.47 -13.99
N PHE A 21 -1.50 -8.67 -13.76
CA PHE A 21 -0.56 -8.89 -14.85
C PHE A 21 -0.72 -10.26 -15.52
N ALA A 22 -1.13 -11.30 -14.77
CA ALA A 22 -1.47 -12.60 -15.33
C ALA A 22 -2.72 -12.51 -16.24
N HIS A 23 -3.79 -11.84 -15.78
CA HIS A 23 -4.99 -11.61 -16.59
C HIS A 23 -4.73 -10.73 -17.82
N ALA A 24 -3.75 -9.84 -17.75
CA ALA A 24 -3.31 -9.04 -18.90
C ALA A 24 -2.47 -9.85 -19.92
N GLY A 25 -2.35 -11.19 -19.77
CA GLY A 25 -1.68 -12.08 -20.70
C GLY A 25 -0.15 -12.08 -20.59
N ASN A 26 0.41 -11.69 -19.44
CA ASN A 26 1.85 -11.78 -19.21
C ASN A 26 2.20 -13.12 -18.55
N GLU A 27 3.46 -13.55 -18.73
CA GLU A 27 4.05 -14.67 -18.00
C GLU A 27 4.55 -14.16 -16.64
N VAL A 28 3.79 -14.43 -15.58
CA VAL A 28 4.04 -13.91 -14.24
C VAL A 28 4.68 -14.96 -13.36
N PHE A 29 5.82 -14.62 -12.79
CA PHE A 29 6.52 -15.37 -11.76
C PHE A 29 6.34 -14.67 -10.42
N VAL A 30 6.01 -15.43 -9.37
CA VAL A 30 5.92 -14.93 -8.00
C VAL A 30 6.99 -15.59 -7.14
N PHE A 31 7.68 -14.78 -6.33
CA PHE A 31 8.72 -15.25 -5.42
C PHE A 31 8.26 -15.18 -3.99
N ASN A 32 8.04 -16.32 -3.36
CA ASN A 32 7.60 -16.41 -1.97
C ASN A 32 7.88 -17.79 -1.36
N ARG A 33 7.62 -17.94 -0.05
CA ARG A 33 7.86 -19.16 0.72
C ARG A 33 6.81 -20.26 0.53
N ASP A 34 5.79 -20.04 -0.31
CA ASP A 34 4.71 -20.99 -0.55
C ASP A 34 3.87 -21.32 0.71
N THR A 35 3.61 -20.30 1.52
CA THR A 35 2.81 -20.44 2.76
C THR A 35 1.33 -20.10 2.58
N HIS A 36 0.95 -19.60 1.42
CA HIS A 36 -0.43 -19.25 1.04
C HIS A 36 -0.72 -19.72 -0.39
N PRO A 37 -1.99 -19.97 -0.73
CA PRO A 37 -2.38 -20.30 -2.10
C PRO A 37 -1.92 -19.23 -3.10
N GLN A 38 -1.38 -19.68 -4.22
CA GLN A 38 -0.98 -18.80 -5.31
C GLN A 38 -2.23 -18.36 -6.10
N VAL A 39 -2.15 -17.20 -6.77
CA VAL A 39 -3.17 -16.81 -7.74
C VAL A 39 -3.09 -17.70 -8.99
N ASN A 40 -4.20 -17.83 -9.71
CA ASN A 40 -4.23 -18.63 -10.92
C ASN A 40 -3.38 -18.00 -12.03
N GLY A 41 -2.69 -18.83 -12.80
CA GLY A 41 -1.94 -18.39 -13.98
C GLY A 41 -0.56 -17.79 -13.68
N VAL A 42 -0.03 -17.97 -12.47
CA VAL A 42 1.34 -17.59 -12.12
C VAL A 42 2.27 -18.79 -11.95
N HIS A 43 3.56 -18.58 -12.13
CA HIS A 43 4.61 -19.53 -11.85
C HIS A 43 5.26 -19.23 -10.50
N LEU A 44 5.30 -20.21 -9.61
CA LEU A 44 5.97 -20.03 -8.31
C LEU A 44 7.47 -20.28 -8.45
N ILE A 45 8.27 -19.34 -7.97
CA ILE A 45 9.66 -19.55 -7.58
C ILE A 45 9.68 -19.55 -6.05
N LYS A 46 9.87 -20.75 -5.46
CA LYS A 46 9.86 -20.89 -4.01
C LYS A 46 11.21 -20.49 -3.42
N GLY A 47 11.18 -19.59 -2.44
CA GLY A 47 12.39 -19.14 -1.73
C GLY A 47 12.07 -18.11 -0.65
N ASP A 48 13.12 -17.69 0.06
CA ASP A 48 13.02 -16.66 1.09
C ASP A 48 13.83 -15.42 0.68
N LYS A 49 13.23 -14.24 0.80
CA LYS A 49 13.88 -12.96 0.50
C LYS A 49 15.07 -12.62 1.41
N HIS A 50 15.21 -13.34 2.53
CA HIS A 50 16.35 -13.23 3.44
C HIS A 50 17.58 -14.02 2.94
N GLU A 51 17.41 -14.79 1.86
CA GLU A 51 18.47 -15.57 1.23
C GLU A 51 18.59 -15.20 -0.25
N VAL A 52 19.79 -15.40 -0.82
CA VAL A 52 19.99 -15.21 -2.26
C VAL A 52 19.37 -16.38 -3.02
N CYS A 53 18.39 -16.09 -3.89
CA CYS A 53 17.76 -17.10 -4.72
C CYS A 53 18.51 -17.26 -6.05
N GLY A 54 19.36 -18.26 -6.14
CA GLY A 54 20.15 -18.56 -7.34
C GLY A 54 19.32 -18.93 -8.57
N GLU A 55 18.07 -19.34 -8.38
CA GLU A 55 17.14 -19.72 -9.47
C GLU A 55 16.79 -18.55 -10.39
N PHE A 56 16.82 -17.32 -9.88
CA PHE A 56 16.59 -16.13 -10.71
C PHE A 56 17.61 -15.97 -11.85
N ARG A 57 18.84 -16.46 -11.68
CA ARG A 57 19.91 -16.36 -12.67
C ARG A 57 19.60 -17.08 -13.99
N ASN A 58 18.76 -18.09 -13.93
CA ASN A 58 18.35 -18.87 -15.11
C ASN A 58 17.17 -18.23 -15.86
N HIS A 59 16.66 -17.11 -15.35
CA HIS A 59 15.57 -16.38 -15.98
C HIS A 59 16.03 -15.03 -16.47
N ARG A 60 15.48 -14.62 -17.61
CA ARG A 60 15.47 -13.23 -18.04
C ARG A 60 14.09 -12.67 -17.77
N PHE A 61 13.99 -11.60 -16.98
CA PHE A 61 12.74 -10.90 -16.71
C PHE A 61 12.71 -9.56 -17.45
N ASP A 62 11.58 -9.28 -18.14
CA ASP A 62 11.34 -7.98 -18.75
C ASP A 62 11.01 -6.91 -17.72
N LEU A 63 10.45 -7.33 -16.58
CA LEU A 63 10.06 -6.46 -15.47
C LEU A 63 10.21 -7.21 -14.13
N VAL A 64 10.82 -6.53 -13.17
CA VAL A 64 10.87 -6.96 -11.76
C VAL A 64 10.07 -5.99 -10.90
N LEU A 65 9.09 -6.49 -10.14
CA LEU A 65 8.29 -5.74 -9.17
C LEU A 65 8.69 -6.17 -7.76
N ALA A 66 9.51 -5.35 -7.09
CA ALA A 66 9.92 -5.56 -5.70
C ALA A 66 8.86 -4.96 -4.76
N VAL A 67 7.92 -5.79 -4.28
CA VAL A 67 6.76 -5.34 -3.49
C VAL A 67 6.96 -5.55 -2.00
N ASN A 68 7.35 -6.75 -1.58
CA ASN A 68 7.52 -7.12 -0.17
C ASN A 68 8.97 -7.07 0.31
N ILE A 69 9.78 -6.21 -0.30
CA ILE A 69 11.16 -5.92 0.11
C ILE A 69 11.14 -4.74 1.08
N TYR A 70 11.72 -4.90 2.26
CA TYR A 70 11.66 -3.92 3.34
C TYR A 70 13.03 -3.39 3.76
N THR A 71 14.11 -4.18 3.63
CA THR A 71 15.45 -3.84 4.11
C THR A 71 16.49 -3.82 3.00
N ALA A 72 17.64 -3.17 3.25
CA ALA A 72 18.78 -3.20 2.35
C ALA A 72 19.28 -4.62 2.07
N ASP A 73 19.30 -5.49 3.09
CA ASP A 73 19.75 -6.87 2.94
C ASP A 73 18.82 -7.68 2.04
N GLU A 74 17.50 -7.53 2.21
CA GLU A 74 16.52 -8.16 1.33
C GLU A 74 16.64 -7.66 -0.12
N MET A 75 16.87 -6.36 -0.31
CA MET A 75 17.10 -5.78 -1.63
C MET A 75 18.41 -6.33 -2.25
N ARG A 76 19.48 -6.39 -1.47
CA ARG A 76 20.76 -6.98 -1.93
C ARG A 76 20.57 -8.43 -2.34
N ASN A 77 19.92 -9.25 -1.51
CA ASN A 77 19.68 -10.66 -1.80
C ASN A 77 18.87 -10.85 -3.10
N LEU A 78 17.83 -10.04 -3.29
CA LEU A 78 17.06 -10.03 -4.55
C LEU A 78 17.97 -9.71 -5.73
N LEU A 79 18.73 -8.60 -5.68
CA LEU A 79 19.59 -8.15 -6.76
C LEU A 79 20.73 -9.14 -7.07
N ASP A 80 21.30 -9.80 -6.05
CA ASP A 80 22.36 -10.80 -6.22
C ASP A 80 21.82 -12.09 -6.87
N GLY A 81 20.55 -12.39 -6.66
CA GLY A 81 19.89 -13.54 -7.28
C GLY A 81 19.50 -13.33 -8.74
N LEU A 82 19.27 -12.08 -9.16
CA LEU A 82 18.79 -11.77 -10.50
C LEU A 82 19.87 -11.99 -11.59
N GLY A 83 19.42 -12.51 -12.73
CA GLY A 83 20.19 -12.54 -13.96
C GLY A 83 19.95 -11.26 -14.78
N GLU A 84 19.72 -11.44 -16.09
CA GLU A 84 19.40 -10.31 -16.99
C GLU A 84 17.97 -9.81 -16.72
N ILE A 85 17.82 -8.51 -16.54
CA ILE A 85 16.52 -7.86 -16.33
C ILE A 85 16.33 -6.66 -17.26
N GLY A 86 15.07 -6.37 -17.60
CA GLY A 86 14.66 -5.13 -18.26
C GLY A 86 14.43 -4.02 -17.23
N ASP A 87 13.16 -3.75 -16.91
CA ASP A 87 12.77 -2.71 -15.98
C ASP A 87 12.71 -3.23 -14.54
N PHE A 88 12.95 -2.34 -13.59
CA PHE A 88 12.79 -2.62 -12.16
C PHE A 88 11.92 -1.54 -11.52
N VAL A 89 10.88 -1.95 -10.77
CA VAL A 89 10.02 -1.07 -9.98
C VAL A 89 10.01 -1.53 -8.53
N PHE A 90 10.39 -0.64 -7.65
CA PHE A 90 10.36 -0.86 -6.19
C PHE A 90 9.19 -0.13 -5.56
N ILE A 91 8.37 -0.85 -4.79
CA ILE A 91 7.31 -0.26 -3.98
C ILE A 91 7.90 0.11 -2.63
N SER A 92 8.26 1.39 -2.50
CA SER A 92 8.74 1.99 -1.27
C SER A 92 7.55 2.47 -0.40
N SER A 93 7.64 3.64 0.23
CA SER A 93 6.59 4.17 1.10
C SER A 93 6.78 5.67 1.35
N SER A 94 5.69 6.39 1.65
CA SER A 94 5.73 7.75 2.23
C SER A 94 6.42 7.81 3.59
N ALA A 95 6.60 6.68 4.27
CA ALA A 95 7.30 6.60 5.56
C ALA A 95 8.79 6.98 5.51
N VAL A 96 9.35 7.17 4.30
CA VAL A 96 10.73 7.63 4.10
C VAL A 96 10.92 9.12 4.42
N TYR A 97 9.84 9.90 4.50
CA TYR A 97 9.89 11.32 4.82
C TYR A 97 9.79 11.54 6.32
N PRO A 98 10.66 12.39 6.91
CA PRO A 98 10.52 12.81 8.31
C PRO A 98 9.17 13.50 8.55
N GLU A 99 8.57 13.28 9.71
CA GLU A 99 7.32 13.95 10.10
C GLU A 99 7.42 15.48 10.22
N THR A 100 8.64 15.98 10.31
CA THR A 100 8.93 17.43 10.38
C THR A 100 9.01 18.10 9.01
N THR A 101 8.99 17.33 7.93
CA THR A 101 9.02 17.85 6.56
C THR A 101 7.72 18.62 6.26
N PRO A 102 7.78 19.82 5.66
CA PRO A 102 6.57 20.55 5.27
C PRO A 102 5.68 19.78 4.32
N LEU A 103 4.37 19.88 4.50
CA LEU A 103 3.37 19.22 3.64
C LEU A 103 2.99 20.10 2.42
N PRO A 104 2.66 19.50 1.29
CA PRO A 104 2.76 18.06 0.97
C PRO A 104 4.21 17.64 0.73
N PHE A 105 4.57 16.40 1.08
CA PHE A 105 5.91 15.85 0.82
C PHE A 105 6.18 15.77 -0.68
N LYS A 106 7.35 16.23 -1.10
CA LYS A 106 7.82 16.17 -2.49
C LYS A 106 8.94 15.15 -2.64
N GLU A 107 9.12 14.62 -3.84
CA GLU A 107 10.20 13.66 -4.13
C GLU A 107 11.60 14.26 -3.93
N THR A 108 11.70 15.58 -4.00
CA THR A 108 12.94 16.34 -3.74
C THR A 108 13.23 16.57 -2.28
N ASP A 109 12.28 16.32 -1.39
CA ASP A 109 12.48 16.49 0.04
C ASP A 109 13.45 15.42 0.56
N PRO A 110 14.29 15.78 1.56
CA PRO A 110 15.21 14.82 2.15
C PRO A 110 14.46 13.67 2.82
N THR A 111 14.94 12.45 2.61
CA THR A 111 14.50 11.28 3.37
C THR A 111 15.21 11.22 4.72
N GLY A 112 14.56 10.64 5.73
CA GLY A 112 15.13 10.56 7.06
C GLY A 112 14.25 9.81 8.06
N VAL A 113 14.63 9.88 9.34
CA VAL A 113 13.91 9.22 10.42
C VAL A 113 12.51 9.81 10.54
N ASN A 114 11.53 8.93 10.63
CA ASN A 114 10.14 9.24 10.96
C ASN A 114 9.76 8.45 12.20
N THR A 115 9.49 9.13 13.31
CA THR A 115 9.25 8.48 14.61
C THR A 115 7.94 7.70 14.66
N ILE A 116 6.97 8.04 13.81
CA ILE A 116 5.68 7.36 13.72
C ILE A 116 5.84 5.97 13.09
N TRP A 117 6.72 5.85 12.08
CA TRP A 117 6.94 4.62 11.33
C TRP A 117 8.17 3.82 11.81
N GLY A 118 9.03 4.44 12.64
CA GLY A 118 10.21 3.81 13.21
C GLY A 118 11.12 3.18 12.15
N ASP A 119 11.60 1.98 12.44
CA ASP A 119 12.53 1.25 11.56
C ASP A 119 11.95 0.93 10.18
N TYR A 120 10.63 0.92 10.03
CA TYR A 120 10.03 0.69 8.71
C TYR A 120 10.44 1.75 7.70
N GLY A 121 10.41 3.03 8.09
CA GLY A 121 10.82 4.15 7.22
C GLY A 121 12.30 4.11 6.88
N THR A 122 13.16 3.98 7.88
CA THR A 122 14.62 3.95 7.70
C THR A 122 15.10 2.73 6.93
N ASN A 123 14.47 1.58 7.12
CA ASN A 123 14.74 0.38 6.35
C ASN A 123 14.36 0.54 4.86
N LYS A 124 13.22 1.19 4.57
CA LYS A 124 12.84 1.50 3.19
C LYS A 124 13.84 2.44 2.53
N ILE A 125 14.35 3.46 3.24
CA ILE A 125 15.41 4.36 2.74
C ILE A 125 16.66 3.57 2.38
N ALA A 126 17.10 2.69 3.26
CA ALA A 126 18.28 1.85 3.03
C ALA A 126 18.08 0.89 1.83
N ALA A 127 16.86 0.38 1.63
CA ALA A 127 16.52 -0.44 0.47
C ALA A 127 16.49 0.37 -0.83
N GLU A 128 15.97 1.62 -0.83
CA GLU A 128 16.04 2.54 -1.97
C GLU A 128 17.49 2.81 -2.37
N GLN A 129 18.36 3.13 -1.40
CA GLN A 129 19.78 3.39 -1.63
C GLN A 129 20.47 2.17 -2.23
N GLN A 130 20.28 0.98 -1.63
CA GLN A 130 20.86 -0.28 -2.13
C GLN A 130 20.42 -0.59 -3.57
N LEU A 131 19.18 -0.27 -3.93
CA LEU A 131 18.67 -0.44 -5.28
C LEU A 131 19.33 0.54 -6.26
N LEU A 132 19.28 1.84 -5.95
CA LEU A 132 19.72 2.90 -6.86
C LEU A 132 21.23 2.92 -7.08
N ASP A 133 22.03 2.49 -6.10
CA ASP A 133 23.48 2.31 -6.25
C ASP A 133 23.82 1.25 -7.31
N ARG A 134 22.98 0.24 -7.48
CA ARG A 134 23.20 -0.86 -8.43
C ARG A 134 22.41 -0.69 -9.74
N LEU A 135 21.22 -0.14 -9.67
CA LEU A 135 20.30 0.06 -10.77
C LEU A 135 19.78 1.51 -10.77
N PRO A 136 20.59 2.49 -11.19
CA PRO A 136 20.22 3.91 -11.10
C PRO A 136 19.00 4.29 -11.94
N ASN A 137 18.61 3.45 -12.91
CA ASN A 137 17.44 3.64 -13.75
C ASN A 137 16.20 2.87 -13.23
N ALA A 138 16.25 2.27 -12.03
CA ALA A 138 15.09 1.65 -11.43
C ALA A 138 14.06 2.71 -10.99
N TYR A 139 12.78 2.37 -11.09
CA TYR A 139 11.71 3.22 -10.58
C TYR A 139 11.43 2.92 -9.11
N VAL A 140 11.29 3.96 -8.31
CA VAL A 140 10.91 3.89 -6.89
C VAL A 140 9.57 4.60 -6.72
N LEU A 141 8.56 3.90 -6.24
CA LEU A 141 7.24 4.44 -5.97
C LEU A 141 7.03 4.59 -4.46
N ARG A 142 6.68 5.79 -4.00
CA ARG A 142 6.41 6.13 -2.60
C ARG A 142 4.92 6.37 -2.38
N PRO A 143 4.13 5.34 -2.08
CA PRO A 143 2.69 5.43 -1.85
C PRO A 143 2.35 5.91 -0.44
N PRO A 144 1.11 6.48 -0.27
CA PRO A 144 0.46 6.65 1.01
C PRO A 144 -0.24 5.34 1.45
N TYR A 145 -1.46 5.42 1.99
CA TYR A 145 -2.25 4.24 2.36
C TYR A 145 -2.82 3.54 1.11
N PHE A 146 -2.34 2.33 0.82
CA PHE A 146 -2.99 1.47 -0.18
C PHE A 146 -4.35 0.97 0.32
N TYR A 147 -5.33 0.87 -0.57
CA TYR A 147 -6.62 0.24 -0.31
C TYR A 147 -7.13 -0.50 -1.55
N GLY A 148 -8.19 -1.30 -1.39
CA GLY A 148 -8.84 -2.06 -2.45
C GLY A 148 -8.86 -3.57 -2.19
N LYS A 149 -9.18 -4.35 -3.21
CA LYS A 149 -9.29 -5.81 -3.15
C LYS A 149 -8.05 -6.45 -2.53
N TYR A 150 -8.25 -7.47 -1.71
CA TYR A 150 -7.21 -8.18 -0.95
C TYR A 150 -6.58 -7.39 0.21
N GLN A 151 -7.09 -6.22 0.57
CA GLN A 151 -6.63 -5.50 1.78
C GLN A 151 -6.77 -6.40 3.00
N ASN A 152 -5.65 -6.71 3.64
CA ASN A 152 -5.61 -7.60 4.80
C ASN A 152 -5.47 -6.86 6.14
N LEU A 153 -5.20 -5.54 6.11
CA LEU A 153 -5.15 -4.73 7.33
C LEU A 153 -6.57 -4.25 7.68
N TYR A 154 -6.89 -4.30 8.97
CA TYR A 154 -8.20 -3.90 9.49
C TYR A 154 -8.32 -2.39 9.62
N ARG A 155 -8.38 -1.70 8.46
CA ARG A 155 -8.54 -0.24 8.34
C ARG A 155 -9.95 0.10 7.87
N GLU A 156 -10.18 0.10 6.58
CA GLU A 156 -11.48 0.33 5.95
C GLU A 156 -12.49 -0.72 6.44
N GLY A 157 -12.07 -1.98 6.56
CA GLY A 157 -12.88 -3.07 7.08
C GLY A 157 -13.40 -2.84 8.49
N PHE A 158 -12.64 -2.15 9.36
CA PHE A 158 -13.14 -1.77 10.68
C PHE A 158 -14.32 -0.79 10.60
N VAL A 159 -14.22 0.22 9.73
CA VAL A 159 -15.28 1.20 9.55
C VAL A 159 -16.52 0.54 8.95
N PHE A 160 -16.34 -0.35 7.97
CA PHE A 160 -17.45 -1.15 7.42
C PHE A 160 -18.10 -2.06 8.46
N ASP A 161 -17.32 -2.71 9.32
CA ASP A 161 -17.89 -3.53 10.40
C ASP A 161 -18.71 -2.69 11.38
N CYS A 162 -18.25 -1.49 11.74
CA CYS A 162 -19.02 -0.57 12.57
C CYS A 162 -20.34 -0.16 11.89
N ALA A 163 -20.29 0.16 10.60
CA ALA A 163 -21.46 0.54 9.81
C ALA A 163 -22.47 -0.63 9.68
N MET A 164 -22.01 -1.84 9.34
CA MET A 164 -22.85 -3.04 9.23
C MET A 164 -23.53 -3.39 10.57
N LYS A 165 -22.82 -3.16 11.68
CA LYS A 165 -23.38 -3.35 13.05
C LYS A 165 -24.25 -2.19 13.50
N LYS A 166 -24.44 -1.14 12.67
CA LYS A 166 -25.19 0.08 12.99
C LYS A 166 -24.71 0.77 14.27
N MET A 167 -23.40 0.68 14.52
CA MET A 167 -22.78 1.34 15.67
C MET A 167 -22.56 2.82 15.40
N PRO A 168 -22.59 3.70 16.43
CA PRO A 168 -21.98 5.01 16.32
C PRO A 168 -20.48 4.87 16.04
N PHE A 169 -19.91 5.83 15.29
CA PHE A 169 -18.48 5.82 15.03
C PHE A 169 -17.73 6.83 15.88
N TYR A 170 -16.66 6.35 16.52
CA TYR A 170 -15.84 7.14 17.45
C TYR A 170 -14.73 7.84 16.66
N ILE A 171 -14.91 9.14 16.44
CA ILE A 171 -14.03 10.01 15.63
C ILE A 171 -12.93 10.58 16.52
N PRO A 172 -11.64 10.40 16.18
CA PRO A 172 -10.55 11.02 16.93
C PRO A 172 -10.59 12.55 16.84
N LYS A 173 -10.49 13.23 17.97
CA LYS A 173 -10.44 14.71 18.06
C LYS A 173 -11.63 15.35 17.33
N ASP A 174 -11.36 16.24 16.38
CA ASP A 174 -12.36 16.89 15.54
C ASP A 174 -12.58 16.20 14.17
N GLY A 175 -11.85 15.10 13.93
CA GLY A 175 -11.94 14.33 12.70
C GLY A 175 -11.35 14.99 11.45
N LYS A 176 -10.60 16.09 11.59
CA LYS A 176 -10.05 16.86 10.46
C LYS A 176 -8.65 16.39 10.00
N MET A 177 -8.09 15.38 10.64
CA MET A 177 -6.80 14.83 10.21
C MET A 177 -6.90 14.33 8.76
N PRO A 178 -6.01 14.76 7.84
CA PRO A 178 -6.01 14.35 6.45
C PRO A 178 -5.62 12.88 6.30
N LEU A 179 -6.25 12.22 5.36
CA LEU A 179 -5.96 10.87 4.90
C LEU A 179 -5.80 10.88 3.38
N GLN A 180 -4.70 10.36 2.88
CA GLN A 180 -4.48 10.18 1.46
C GLN A 180 -4.40 8.68 1.16
N PHE A 181 -5.10 8.26 0.10
CA PHE A 181 -5.21 6.87 -0.29
C PHE A 181 -4.65 6.63 -1.69
N TYR A 182 -4.35 5.38 -2.01
CA TYR A 182 -3.99 4.97 -3.35
C TYR A 182 -4.59 3.59 -3.65
N HIS A 183 -5.44 3.53 -4.68
CA HIS A 183 -6.08 2.28 -5.06
C HIS A 183 -5.08 1.32 -5.71
N VAL A 184 -5.14 0.03 -5.36
CA VAL A 184 -4.19 -0.97 -5.91
C VAL A 184 -4.27 -1.12 -7.43
N HIS A 185 -5.42 -0.80 -8.04
CA HIS A 185 -5.57 -0.75 -9.49
C HIS A 185 -4.73 0.37 -10.13
N ASP A 186 -4.68 1.54 -9.49
CA ASP A 186 -3.90 2.66 -9.99
C ASP A 186 -2.40 2.41 -9.93
N LEU A 187 -1.96 1.59 -8.95
CA LEU A 187 -0.58 1.09 -8.93
C LEU A 187 -0.28 0.26 -10.19
N CYS A 188 -1.21 -0.58 -10.65
CA CYS A 188 -1.03 -1.31 -11.90
C CYS A 188 -0.95 -0.37 -13.12
N LYS A 189 -1.80 0.67 -13.16
CA LYS A 189 -1.82 1.68 -14.22
C LYS A 189 -0.49 2.44 -14.30
N ILE A 190 0.00 2.95 -13.17
CA ILE A 190 1.27 3.69 -13.16
C ILE A 190 2.44 2.80 -13.55
N ILE A 191 2.54 1.56 -13.06
CA ILE A 191 3.59 0.61 -13.46
C ILE A 191 3.55 0.39 -14.98
N GLY A 192 2.37 0.12 -15.54
CA GLY A 192 2.22 -0.05 -16.99
C GLY A 192 2.65 1.18 -17.78
N ALA A 193 2.30 2.38 -17.30
CA ALA A 193 2.68 3.65 -17.93
C ALA A 193 4.19 3.94 -17.84
N LEU A 194 4.82 3.65 -16.71
CA LEU A 194 6.28 3.78 -16.52
C LEU A 194 7.05 2.93 -17.53
N ILE A 195 6.65 1.66 -17.69
CA ILE A 195 7.29 0.73 -18.61
C ILE A 195 7.07 1.12 -20.08
N ALA A 196 5.93 1.72 -20.40
CA ALA A 196 5.60 2.15 -21.76
C ALA A 196 6.25 3.49 -22.14
N LYS A 197 6.19 4.49 -21.23
CA LYS A 197 6.59 5.88 -21.49
C LYS A 197 8.06 6.18 -21.16
N LYS A 198 8.67 5.40 -20.26
CA LYS A 198 10.06 5.58 -19.80
C LYS A 198 10.37 7.04 -19.39
N PRO A 199 9.62 7.62 -18.44
CA PRO A 199 9.89 8.99 -17.99
C PRO A 199 11.28 9.09 -17.35
N ARG A 200 11.83 10.31 -17.31
CA ARG A 200 13.15 10.58 -16.71
C ARG A 200 13.13 10.55 -15.19
N GLU A 201 11.99 10.81 -14.61
CA GLU A 201 11.78 10.78 -13.17
C GLU A 201 11.72 9.33 -12.69
N HIS A 202 12.70 8.93 -11.88
CA HIS A 202 12.81 7.57 -11.38
C HIS A 202 12.24 7.40 -9.97
N ILE A 203 12.10 8.49 -9.20
CA ILE A 203 11.47 8.49 -7.88
C ILE A 203 10.16 9.27 -7.98
N LEU A 204 9.06 8.62 -7.59
CA LEU A 204 7.72 9.18 -7.71
C LEU A 204 6.91 8.98 -6.43
N ASN A 205 6.36 10.05 -5.91
CA ASN A 205 5.21 9.96 -5.02
C ASN A 205 3.99 9.54 -5.83
N VAL A 206 3.26 8.56 -5.33
CA VAL A 206 2.04 8.06 -5.97
C VAL A 206 0.89 8.09 -4.97
N GLY A 207 -0.30 8.44 -5.44
CA GLY A 207 -1.47 8.59 -4.57
C GLY A 207 -2.65 9.21 -5.29
N ASN A 208 -3.82 9.19 -4.68
CA ASN A 208 -4.93 9.98 -5.15
C ASN A 208 -4.63 11.46 -4.94
N LYS A 209 -5.03 12.29 -5.91
CA LYS A 209 -4.99 13.76 -5.76
C LYS A 209 -5.96 14.24 -4.69
N GLU A 210 -7.07 13.51 -4.55
CA GLU A 210 -8.06 13.75 -3.50
C GLU A 210 -7.49 13.38 -2.12
N ILE A 211 -7.53 14.31 -1.20
CA ILE A 211 -7.20 14.13 0.22
C ILE A 211 -8.49 14.38 0.98
N VAL A 212 -8.89 13.42 1.81
CA VAL A 212 -10.08 13.53 2.65
C VAL A 212 -9.69 13.60 4.13
N ASP A 213 -10.55 14.15 4.96
CA ASP A 213 -10.38 14.02 6.41
C ASP A 213 -11.06 12.76 6.95
N ILE A 214 -10.81 12.47 8.23
CA ILE A 214 -11.40 11.29 8.91
C ILE A 214 -12.93 11.34 8.84
N ASN A 215 -13.54 12.53 9.02
CA ASN A 215 -15.00 12.68 8.96
C ASN A 215 -15.55 12.23 7.61
N THR A 216 -14.98 12.75 6.54
CA THR A 216 -15.37 12.44 5.15
C THR A 216 -15.15 10.97 4.83
N PHE A 217 -13.99 10.41 5.22
CA PHE A 217 -13.71 8.99 5.01
C PHE A 217 -14.74 8.08 5.69
N VAL A 218 -15.11 8.38 6.93
CA VAL A 218 -16.11 7.60 7.68
C VAL A 218 -17.51 7.78 7.09
N GLU A 219 -17.86 8.99 6.69
CA GLU A 219 -19.14 9.29 5.98
C GLU A 219 -19.28 8.44 4.73
N ILE A 220 -18.24 8.43 3.87
CA ILE A 220 -18.22 7.60 2.66
C ILE A 220 -18.44 6.12 2.98
N CYS A 221 -17.73 5.59 3.99
CA CYS A 221 -17.87 4.17 4.36
C CYS A 221 -19.28 3.82 4.86
N TYR A 222 -19.89 4.70 5.66
CA TYR A 222 -21.27 4.49 6.17
C TYR A 222 -22.31 4.63 5.07
N ASP A 223 -22.13 5.58 4.15
CA ASP A 223 -23.00 5.78 2.97
C ASP A 223 -22.97 4.54 2.07
N ILE A 224 -21.78 4.00 1.76
CA ILE A 224 -21.61 2.77 0.97
C ILE A 224 -22.35 1.59 1.59
N VAL A 225 -22.34 1.46 2.91
CA VAL A 225 -23.05 0.39 3.65
C VAL A 225 -24.57 0.67 3.68
N GLY A 226 -25.00 1.91 3.43
CA GLY A 226 -26.40 2.34 3.54
C GLY A 226 -26.86 2.48 5.01
N THR A 227 -25.96 2.79 5.94
CA THR A 227 -26.24 2.94 7.37
C THR A 227 -26.08 4.40 7.79
N LYS A 228 -27.06 4.92 8.56
CA LYS A 228 -26.97 6.27 9.10
C LYS A 228 -25.82 6.39 10.09
N LEU A 229 -24.89 7.30 9.82
CA LEU A 229 -23.77 7.60 10.69
C LEU A 229 -24.22 8.44 11.91
N GLN A 230 -23.85 8.00 13.11
CA GLN A 230 -23.83 8.79 14.31
C GLN A 230 -22.39 8.99 14.74
N LYS A 231 -21.88 10.22 14.76
CA LYS A 231 -20.53 10.55 15.16
C LYS A 231 -20.44 10.80 16.66
N VAL A 232 -19.42 10.20 17.29
CA VAL A 232 -19.01 10.48 18.68
C VAL A 232 -17.57 10.96 18.65
N TYR A 233 -17.33 12.21 19.01
CA TYR A 233 -15.97 12.76 19.02
C TYR A 233 -15.26 12.38 20.30
N VAL A 234 -14.02 11.88 20.16
CA VAL A 234 -13.19 11.39 21.26
C VAL A 234 -12.02 12.36 21.43
N ASP A 235 -11.84 12.88 22.63
CA ASP A 235 -10.76 13.81 22.92
C ASP A 235 -9.36 13.16 22.92
N ALA A 236 -8.32 13.99 22.98
CA ALA A 236 -6.93 13.56 22.87
C ALA A 236 -6.39 12.78 24.08
N SER A 237 -7.16 12.63 25.18
CA SER A 237 -6.76 11.82 26.35
C SER A 237 -6.77 10.33 26.02
N HIS A 238 -7.52 9.92 24.99
CA HIS A 238 -7.56 8.57 24.49
C HIS A 238 -6.59 8.37 23.33
N GLY A 239 -5.67 7.42 23.45
CA GLY A 239 -4.73 7.09 22.36
C GLY A 239 -5.47 6.61 21.11
N GLN A 240 -5.39 7.37 20.01
CA GLN A 240 -6.14 7.12 18.78
C GLN A 240 -6.03 5.68 18.27
N ARG A 241 -4.84 5.08 18.32
CA ARG A 241 -4.60 3.69 17.88
C ARG A 241 -5.26 2.60 18.71
N SER A 242 -5.84 2.95 19.84
CA SER A 242 -6.61 2.01 20.69
C SER A 242 -8.01 1.71 20.14
N TYR A 243 -8.58 2.62 19.34
CA TYR A 243 -9.96 2.52 18.83
C TYR A 243 -10.13 2.95 17.36
N PHE A 244 -9.06 3.42 16.73
CA PHE A 244 -9.10 3.90 15.34
C PHE A 244 -7.90 3.35 14.53
N PRO A 245 -8.10 2.96 13.26
CA PRO A 245 -7.09 2.17 12.54
C PRO A 245 -5.91 2.95 11.96
N PHE A 246 -5.96 4.29 11.90
CA PHE A 246 -4.87 5.11 11.39
C PHE A 246 -4.07 5.74 12.53
N HIS A 247 -2.80 6.06 12.26
CA HIS A 247 -1.95 6.77 13.22
C HIS A 247 -2.43 8.21 13.40
N ASP A 248 -2.20 8.80 14.58
CA ASP A 248 -2.39 10.23 14.85
C ASP A 248 -1.25 11.03 14.19
N TYR A 249 -1.30 11.06 12.87
CA TYR A 249 -0.24 11.62 12.05
C TYR A 249 -0.80 12.16 10.73
N ALA A 250 -0.81 13.48 10.61
CA ALA A 250 -1.23 14.16 9.41
C ALA A 250 -0.08 14.20 8.40
N TYR A 251 -0.29 13.67 7.20
CA TYR A 251 0.64 13.81 6.09
C TYR A 251 -0.10 13.75 4.74
N SER A 252 0.57 14.26 3.72
CA SER A 252 0.13 14.14 2.33
C SER A 252 1.33 14.20 1.40
N LEU A 253 1.18 13.62 0.22
CA LEU A 253 2.18 13.59 -0.85
C LEU A 253 1.79 14.55 -1.96
N ASP A 254 2.75 15.30 -2.48
CA ASP A 254 2.63 15.91 -3.80
C ASP A 254 2.74 14.81 -4.86
N VAL A 255 1.69 14.63 -5.61
CA VAL A 255 1.58 13.58 -6.64
C VAL A 255 1.58 14.16 -8.05
N THR A 256 2.00 15.41 -8.21
CA THR A 256 1.99 16.13 -9.50
C THR A 256 2.69 15.35 -10.60
N LYS A 257 3.85 14.79 -10.34
CA LYS A 257 4.62 14.00 -11.32
C LYS A 257 3.90 12.74 -11.76
N GLN A 258 3.17 12.06 -10.85
CA GLN A 258 2.34 10.93 -11.23
C GLN A 258 1.30 11.32 -12.27
N TYR A 259 0.64 12.48 -12.08
CA TYR A 259 -0.42 12.95 -12.99
C TYR A 259 0.09 13.50 -14.33
N GLU A 260 1.38 13.70 -14.50
CA GLU A 260 2.02 13.90 -15.81
C GLU A 260 2.14 12.58 -16.59
N ILE A 261 2.11 11.43 -15.88
CA ILE A 261 2.27 10.09 -16.44
C ILE A 261 0.93 9.40 -16.68
N ILE A 262 0.01 9.46 -15.69
CA ILE A 262 -1.37 8.95 -15.80
C ILE A 262 -2.34 10.09 -15.52
N SER A 263 -3.43 10.16 -16.28
CA SER A 263 -4.37 11.29 -16.22
C SER A 263 -5.36 11.21 -15.06
N ASP A 264 -5.67 10.01 -14.61
CA ASP A 264 -6.76 9.73 -13.67
C ASP A 264 -6.41 8.60 -12.69
N THR A 265 -7.06 8.63 -11.54
CA THR A 265 -7.05 7.57 -10.54
C THR A 265 -8.49 7.20 -10.18
N VAL A 266 -8.67 6.02 -9.57
CA VAL A 266 -9.97 5.58 -9.08
C VAL A 266 -10.47 6.57 -8.02
N PRO A 267 -11.66 7.18 -8.18
CA PRO A 267 -12.25 8.02 -7.14
C PRO A 267 -12.40 7.24 -5.83
N LEU A 268 -12.15 7.91 -4.69
CA LEU A 268 -12.13 7.22 -3.39
C LEU A 268 -13.44 6.49 -3.09
N TYR A 269 -14.58 7.13 -3.37
CA TYR A 269 -15.90 6.52 -3.18
C TYR A 269 -16.05 5.21 -3.98
N ASP A 270 -15.71 5.23 -5.26
CA ASP A 270 -15.86 4.08 -6.15
C ASP A 270 -14.95 2.92 -5.73
N GLY A 271 -13.70 3.23 -5.40
CA GLY A 271 -12.75 2.22 -4.94
C GLY A 271 -13.11 1.63 -3.57
N LEU A 272 -13.64 2.44 -2.64
CA LEU A 272 -14.13 1.95 -1.35
C LEU A 272 -15.39 1.09 -1.52
N LYS A 273 -16.26 1.42 -2.47
CA LYS A 273 -17.44 0.62 -2.80
C LYS A 273 -17.04 -0.73 -3.40
N GLU A 274 -16.11 -0.74 -4.37
CA GLU A 274 -15.55 -1.98 -4.92
C GLU A 274 -14.95 -2.85 -3.81
N TYR A 275 -14.16 -2.24 -2.91
CA TYR A 275 -13.56 -2.97 -1.80
C TYR A 275 -14.62 -3.48 -0.81
N PHE A 276 -15.67 -2.71 -0.50
CA PHE A 276 -16.76 -3.17 0.36
C PHE A 276 -17.49 -4.36 -0.25
N ASP A 277 -17.75 -4.34 -1.56
CA ASP A 277 -18.39 -5.44 -2.27
C ASP A 277 -17.57 -6.73 -2.20
N TYR A 278 -16.23 -6.63 -2.25
CA TYR A 278 -15.33 -7.75 -1.98
C TYR A 278 -15.31 -8.14 -0.49
N TYR A 279 -15.18 -7.15 0.40
CA TYR A 279 -15.01 -7.36 1.84
C TYR A 279 -16.16 -8.13 2.48
N LYS A 280 -17.41 -7.89 2.06
CA LYS A 280 -18.60 -8.58 2.60
C LYS A 280 -18.44 -10.10 2.61
N ASP A 281 -17.85 -10.65 1.56
CA ASP A 281 -17.73 -12.09 1.35
C ASP A 281 -16.37 -12.66 1.79
N HIS A 282 -15.39 -11.78 2.10
CA HIS A 282 -14.00 -12.15 2.38
C HIS A 282 -13.48 -11.59 3.72
N GLN A 283 -14.37 -11.36 4.68
CA GLN A 283 -14.01 -10.78 5.99
C GLN A 283 -12.96 -11.59 6.77
N ASN A 284 -12.89 -12.90 6.53
CA ASN A 284 -11.92 -13.81 7.13
C ASN A 284 -10.48 -13.63 6.61
N GLU A 285 -10.30 -12.96 5.47
CA GLU A 285 -8.97 -12.67 4.92
C GLU A 285 -8.31 -11.45 5.61
N VAL A 286 -9.07 -10.69 6.39
CA VAL A 286 -8.61 -9.49 7.07
C VAL A 286 -8.18 -9.81 8.51
N MET A 287 -7.02 -9.33 8.91
CA MET A 287 -6.50 -9.45 10.29
C MET A 287 -7.28 -8.54 11.23
N LYS A 288 -8.47 -9.00 11.65
CA LYS A 288 -9.36 -8.23 12.54
C LYS A 288 -8.71 -7.96 13.89
N LYS A 289 -8.92 -6.75 14.40
CA LYS A 289 -8.47 -6.31 15.74
C LYS A 289 -9.69 -6.15 16.66
N THR A 290 -10.03 -7.19 17.41
CA THR A 290 -11.12 -7.15 18.41
C THR A 290 -10.87 -6.10 19.49
N SER A 291 -9.61 -5.81 19.78
CA SER A 291 -9.20 -4.81 20.77
C SER A 291 -9.77 -3.41 20.52
N TYR A 292 -10.09 -3.04 19.26
CA TYR A 292 -10.77 -1.76 18.99
C TYR A 292 -12.17 -1.73 19.60
N PHE A 293 -12.96 -2.80 19.43
CA PHE A 293 -14.29 -2.89 19.99
C PHE A 293 -14.25 -3.00 21.52
N GLU A 294 -13.30 -3.77 22.05
CA GLU A 294 -13.10 -3.92 23.51
C GLU A 294 -12.76 -2.56 24.16
N TYR A 295 -11.90 -1.76 23.52
CA TYR A 295 -11.57 -0.43 24.01
C TYR A 295 -12.77 0.51 23.97
N ILE A 296 -13.51 0.52 22.86
CA ILE A 296 -14.73 1.33 22.70
C ILE A 296 -15.73 0.97 23.77
N GLU A 297 -16.00 -0.32 23.98
CA GLU A 297 -16.97 -0.81 24.96
C GLU A 297 -16.60 -0.40 26.38
N LYS A 298 -15.31 -0.51 26.72
CA LYS A 298 -14.83 -0.29 28.08
C LYS A 298 -14.66 1.18 28.44
N TYR A 299 -14.26 2.03 27.49
CA TYR A 299 -13.79 3.37 27.79
C TYR A 299 -14.55 4.50 27.10
N LEU A 300 -15.26 4.22 26.00
CA LEU A 300 -15.91 5.24 25.19
C LEU A 300 -17.44 5.15 25.17
N LYS A 301 -18.00 3.99 25.48
CA LYS A 301 -19.44 3.81 25.68
C LYS A 301 -19.78 4.12 27.13
N GLN A 302 -19.95 5.38 27.45
CA GLN A 302 -20.54 5.81 28.73
C GLN A 302 -21.94 6.34 28.51
#